data_090eccc8f6d5553413abe164b8ec8f08
#
_entry.id   090eccc8f6d5553413abe164b8ec8f08
#
_cell.length_a   1.000
_cell.length_b   1.000
_cell.length_c   1.000
_cell.angle_alpha   90.00
_cell.angle_beta   90.00
_cell.angle_gamma   90.00
#
_symmetry.space_group_name_H-M   'P 1'
#
loop_
_entity.id
_entity.type
_entity.pdbx_description
1 polymer ?
#
loop_
_entity_poly.entity_id
_entity_poly.type
_entity_poly.pdbx_seq_one_letter_code
_entity_poly.pdbx_strand_id
1 'polypeptide(L)'
;MMRPYEQRFPWNLDWNLLRTFMVVVEQRGISRAAYFLGLKQPTISAALKRLEDTTGHALIIRKPNEFSVTRAGSILYQECSQIFGSVSQLPSLLESGAEELRGHITIATTSHVISDHYDDLLHDFASAHPKVTFSTTVAESESVVSRVQQNRASFGLCLLHKIPANLKAAILYREYFGLFCGPRHPLFTQERITLAEIEGETSVSFQTETEEGPLYPVAQLRARAKLAPGWRGVSSSLHELRRMIVAGVGIGALPLHAAKRDIESGLLRQLPPYDALPLVNIYLLTNPLRKLSDAETVFLSACHAAIKDNTLEARTYQ
;
A
#
# COMPACT_ATOMS: atom_id res chain seq x y z
N MET A 1 -7.62 42.91 1.01
CA MET A 1 -8.77 42.84 1.93
C MET A 1 -9.61 41.63 1.53
N MET A 2 -9.56 40.56 2.30
CA MET A 2 -10.32 39.31 2.04
C MET A 2 -11.83 39.62 2.10
N ARG A 3 -12.59 39.14 1.14
CA ARG A 3 -14.04 39.39 1.13
C ARG A 3 -14.70 38.69 2.33
N PRO A 4 -15.67 39.31 3.02
CA PRO A 4 -16.32 38.72 4.22
C PRO A 4 -16.94 37.33 3.97
N TYR A 5 -17.25 37.00 2.71
CA TYR A 5 -17.82 35.72 2.29
C TYR A 5 -16.79 34.59 2.35
N GLU A 6 -15.55 34.82 1.93
CA GLU A 6 -14.46 33.81 1.94
C GLU A 6 -14.06 33.41 3.37
N GLN A 7 -14.24 34.30 4.34
CA GLN A 7 -14.00 34.04 5.75
C GLN A 7 -15.13 33.23 6.42
N ARG A 8 -16.35 33.24 5.84
CA ARG A 8 -17.52 32.55 6.44
C ARG A 8 -17.75 31.14 5.90
N PHE A 9 -17.12 30.75 4.80
CA PHE A 9 -17.35 29.44 4.20
C PHE A 9 -17.13 28.28 5.17
N PRO A 10 -16.03 28.19 5.97
CA PRO A 10 -15.85 27.09 6.92
C PRO A 10 -16.90 27.04 8.04
N TRP A 11 -17.45 28.18 8.45
CA TRP A 11 -18.44 28.28 9.51
C TRP A 11 -19.86 27.93 9.03
N ASN A 12 -20.15 28.13 7.75
CA ASN A 12 -21.44 27.83 7.15
C ASN A 12 -21.51 26.42 6.54
N LEU A 13 -20.38 25.72 6.46
CA LEU A 13 -20.30 24.36 5.93
C LEU A 13 -20.74 23.35 6.98
N ASP A 14 -21.78 22.58 6.67
CA ASP A 14 -22.15 21.43 7.48
C ASP A 14 -21.18 20.26 7.25
N TRP A 15 -20.31 20.02 8.22
CA TRP A 15 -19.27 18.99 8.17
C TRP A 15 -19.83 17.58 7.98
N ASN A 16 -21.08 17.32 8.35
CA ASN A 16 -21.71 16.02 8.11
C ASN A 16 -21.92 15.75 6.61
N LEU A 17 -22.07 16.82 5.81
CA LEU A 17 -22.18 16.68 4.35
C LEU A 17 -20.88 16.15 3.74
N LEU A 18 -19.71 16.61 4.23
CA LEU A 18 -18.40 16.13 3.81
C LEU A 18 -18.24 14.64 4.15
N ARG A 19 -18.59 14.25 5.39
CA ARG A 19 -18.57 12.84 5.82
C ARG A 19 -19.46 11.98 4.92
N THR A 20 -20.68 12.43 4.66
CA THR A 20 -21.63 11.70 3.80
C THR A 20 -21.07 11.53 2.39
N PHE A 21 -20.50 12.59 1.82
CA PHE A 21 -19.89 12.55 0.50
C PHE A 21 -18.70 11.56 0.44
N MET A 22 -17.82 11.58 1.44
CA MET A 22 -16.71 10.62 1.52
C MET A 22 -17.21 9.17 1.49
N VAL A 23 -18.20 8.85 2.33
CA VAL A 23 -18.77 7.50 2.37
C VAL A 23 -19.41 7.12 1.04
N VAL A 24 -20.07 8.06 0.34
CA VAL A 24 -20.64 7.80 -1.01
C VAL A 24 -19.55 7.46 -2.01
N VAL A 25 -18.41 8.15 -1.99
CA VAL A 25 -17.28 7.87 -2.87
C VAL A 25 -16.65 6.51 -2.52
N GLU A 26 -16.41 6.22 -1.26
CA GLU A 26 -15.81 4.97 -0.77
C GLU A 26 -16.69 3.75 -1.06
N GLN A 27 -18.00 3.88 -0.86
CA GLN A 27 -18.96 2.81 -1.14
C GLN A 27 -19.34 2.72 -2.62
N ARG A 28 -18.81 3.61 -3.46
CA ARG A 28 -19.10 3.69 -4.91
C ARG A 28 -20.60 3.67 -5.22
N GLY A 29 -21.38 4.44 -4.45
CA GLY A 29 -22.84 4.54 -4.68
C GLY A 29 -23.66 5.01 -3.49
N ILE A 30 -24.77 5.69 -3.80
CA ILE A 30 -25.67 6.31 -2.83
C ILE A 30 -26.40 5.25 -1.97
N SER A 31 -26.89 4.18 -2.59
CA SER A 31 -27.62 3.13 -1.88
C SER A 31 -26.71 2.35 -0.92
N ARG A 32 -25.47 2.06 -1.34
CA ARG A 32 -24.47 1.39 -0.49
C ARG A 32 -24.03 2.28 0.66
N ALA A 33 -23.83 3.58 0.40
CA ALA A 33 -23.54 4.56 1.44
C ALA A 33 -24.67 4.69 2.44
N ALA A 34 -25.94 4.68 1.99
CA ALA A 34 -27.10 4.71 2.86
C ALA A 34 -27.16 3.48 3.79
N TYR A 35 -26.91 2.29 3.25
CA TYR A 35 -26.82 1.07 4.04
C TYR A 35 -25.67 1.14 5.07
N PHE A 36 -24.48 1.56 4.65
CA PHE A 36 -23.29 1.70 5.51
C PHE A 36 -23.52 2.67 6.68
N LEU A 37 -24.22 3.79 6.42
CA LEU A 37 -24.50 4.83 7.43
C LEU A 37 -25.75 4.55 8.26
N GLY A 38 -26.50 3.49 7.96
CA GLY A 38 -27.81 3.22 8.61
C GLY A 38 -28.88 4.27 8.30
N LEU A 39 -28.77 4.93 7.13
CA LEU A 39 -29.67 6.02 6.70
C LEU A 39 -30.51 5.60 5.48
N LYS A 40 -31.57 6.38 5.18
CA LYS A 40 -32.37 6.20 3.97
C LYS A 40 -31.68 6.85 2.76
N GLN A 41 -31.79 6.23 1.58
CA GLN A 41 -31.23 6.76 0.33
C GLN A 41 -31.63 8.22 0.01
N PRO A 42 -32.90 8.65 0.21
CA PRO A 42 -33.27 10.06 0.02
C PRO A 42 -32.47 11.03 0.90
N THR A 43 -32.14 10.63 2.14
CA THR A 43 -31.34 11.44 3.06
C THR A 43 -29.94 11.68 2.51
N ILE A 44 -29.27 10.63 2.00
CA ILE A 44 -27.96 10.73 1.37
C ILE A 44 -28.01 11.59 0.11
N SER A 45 -29.04 11.39 -0.74
CA SER A 45 -29.22 12.20 -1.96
C SER A 45 -29.44 13.68 -1.65
N ALA A 46 -30.22 14.00 -0.60
CA ALA A 46 -30.45 15.38 -0.16
C ALA A 46 -29.15 16.01 0.40
N ALA A 47 -28.38 15.25 1.20
CA ALA A 47 -27.10 15.70 1.73
C ALA A 47 -26.09 16.02 0.62
N LEU A 48 -25.99 15.15 -0.40
CA LEU A 48 -25.14 15.39 -1.57
C LEU A 48 -25.57 16.64 -2.34
N LYS A 49 -26.87 16.80 -2.59
CA LYS A 49 -27.39 17.99 -3.28
C LYS A 49 -27.05 19.27 -2.52
N ARG A 50 -27.28 19.29 -1.19
CA ARG A 50 -26.90 20.44 -0.35
C ARG A 50 -25.40 20.75 -0.44
N LEU A 51 -24.53 19.73 -0.46
CA LEU A 51 -23.09 19.93 -0.60
C LEU A 51 -22.74 20.49 -1.98
N GLU A 52 -23.33 19.96 -3.05
CA GLU A 52 -23.17 20.47 -4.43
C GLU A 52 -23.66 21.92 -4.54
N ASP A 53 -24.80 22.25 -3.95
CA ASP A 53 -25.33 23.62 -3.89
C ASP A 53 -24.40 24.55 -3.09
N THR A 54 -23.82 24.09 -1.99
CA THR A 54 -22.91 24.87 -1.14
C THR A 54 -21.56 25.11 -1.82
N THR A 55 -21.05 24.13 -2.56
CA THR A 55 -19.75 24.21 -3.26
C THR A 55 -19.87 24.83 -4.65
N GLY A 56 -21.08 24.92 -5.20
CA GLY A 56 -21.35 25.39 -6.56
C GLY A 56 -20.90 24.41 -7.66
N HIS A 57 -20.56 23.17 -7.31
CA HIS A 57 -20.04 22.17 -8.22
C HIS A 57 -20.77 20.85 -8.12
N ALA A 58 -21.05 20.19 -9.25
CA ALA A 58 -21.43 18.78 -9.26
C ALA A 58 -20.24 17.92 -8.84
N LEU A 59 -20.45 17.04 -7.86
CA LEU A 59 -19.39 16.21 -7.27
C LEU A 59 -19.42 14.77 -7.76
N ILE A 60 -20.61 14.28 -8.14
CA ILE A 60 -20.82 12.94 -8.70
C ILE A 60 -21.59 13.01 -10.01
N ILE A 61 -21.29 12.08 -10.92
CA ILE A 61 -22.04 11.89 -12.16
C ILE A 61 -23.10 10.83 -11.88
N ARG A 62 -24.37 11.21 -12.08
CA ARG A 62 -25.53 10.34 -11.86
C ARG A 62 -25.98 9.76 -13.20
N LYS A 63 -25.44 8.61 -13.59
CA LYS A 63 -25.93 7.84 -14.73
C LYS A 63 -26.54 6.52 -14.25
N PRO A 64 -27.56 5.98 -14.95
CA PRO A 64 -28.08 4.65 -14.64
C PRO A 64 -26.95 3.61 -14.70
N ASN A 65 -26.80 2.83 -13.64
CA ASN A 65 -25.81 1.75 -13.49
C ASN A 65 -24.33 2.16 -13.55
N GLU A 66 -24.00 3.45 -13.54
CA GLU A 66 -22.62 3.92 -13.52
C GLU A 66 -22.44 4.95 -12.39
N PHE A 67 -21.52 4.65 -11.47
CA PHE A 67 -21.08 5.59 -10.45
C PHE A 67 -19.73 6.16 -10.83
N SER A 68 -19.65 7.47 -11.03
CA SER A 68 -18.39 8.16 -11.25
C SER A 68 -18.33 9.48 -10.49
N VAL A 69 -17.12 9.87 -10.11
CA VAL A 69 -16.84 11.11 -9.38
C VAL A 69 -16.33 12.14 -10.37
N THR A 70 -16.80 13.38 -10.26
CA THR A 70 -16.31 14.47 -11.11
C THR A 70 -14.88 14.88 -10.71
N ARG A 71 -14.21 15.69 -11.53
CA ARG A 71 -12.92 16.29 -11.16
C ARG A 71 -13.02 17.10 -9.86
N ALA A 72 -14.08 17.93 -9.72
CA ALA A 72 -14.34 18.69 -8.50
C ALA A 72 -14.58 17.75 -7.30
N GLY A 73 -15.34 16.66 -7.49
CA GLY A 73 -15.55 15.63 -6.49
C GLY A 73 -14.26 14.93 -6.08
N SER A 74 -13.36 14.62 -7.01
CA SER A 74 -12.07 14.00 -6.69
C SER A 74 -11.19 14.91 -5.84
N ILE A 75 -11.13 16.21 -6.17
CA ILE A 75 -10.40 17.21 -5.38
C ILE A 75 -11.00 17.31 -3.98
N LEU A 76 -12.33 17.47 -3.88
CA LEU A 76 -13.01 17.56 -2.58
C LEU A 76 -12.82 16.28 -1.76
N TYR A 77 -12.86 15.11 -2.38
CA TYR A 77 -12.63 13.84 -1.67
C TYR A 77 -11.22 13.75 -1.07
N GLN A 78 -10.19 14.21 -1.80
CA GLN A 78 -8.82 14.25 -1.29
C GLN A 78 -8.70 15.17 -0.07
N GLU A 79 -9.25 16.39 -0.14
CA GLU A 79 -9.24 17.34 0.97
C GLU A 79 -10.04 16.81 2.18
N CYS A 80 -11.23 16.27 1.96
CA CYS A 80 -12.03 15.63 3.01
C CYS A 80 -11.27 14.50 3.68
N SER A 81 -10.57 13.65 2.91
CA SER A 81 -9.79 12.54 3.45
C SER A 81 -8.68 13.01 4.37
N GLN A 82 -8.00 14.12 4.05
CA GLN A 82 -6.98 14.71 4.92
C GLN A 82 -7.59 15.25 6.23
N ILE A 83 -8.71 15.98 6.13
CA ILE A 83 -9.41 16.54 7.28
C ILE A 83 -9.87 15.42 8.24
N PHE A 84 -10.55 14.40 7.71
CA PHE A 84 -11.03 13.28 8.52
C PHE A 84 -9.89 12.40 9.03
N GLY A 85 -8.80 12.27 8.27
CA GLY A 85 -7.56 11.66 8.74
C GLY A 85 -7.01 12.39 9.97
N SER A 86 -6.99 13.73 9.96
CA SER A 86 -6.55 14.53 11.09
C SER A 86 -7.51 14.42 12.29
N VAL A 87 -8.82 14.43 12.05
CA VAL A 87 -9.83 14.25 13.12
C VAL A 87 -9.70 12.87 13.77
N SER A 88 -9.40 11.82 13.02
CA SER A 88 -9.24 10.47 13.56
C SER A 88 -8.05 10.33 14.53
N GLN A 89 -7.11 11.28 14.51
CA GLN A 89 -5.96 11.32 15.42
C GLN A 89 -6.26 12.00 16.76
N LEU A 90 -7.35 12.76 16.86
CA LEU A 90 -7.66 13.52 18.07
C LEU A 90 -7.65 12.68 19.35
N PRO A 91 -8.21 11.46 19.40
CA PRO A 91 -8.15 10.63 20.61
C PRO A 91 -6.70 10.42 21.07
N SER A 92 -5.82 9.97 20.17
CA SER A 92 -4.41 9.72 20.48
C SER A 92 -3.65 10.99 20.89
N LEU A 93 -3.97 12.13 20.26
CA LEU A 93 -3.34 13.42 20.59
C LEU A 93 -3.81 13.96 21.95
N LEU A 94 -5.04 13.64 22.38
CA LEU A 94 -5.58 14.05 23.68
C LEU A 94 -5.05 13.16 24.83
N GLU A 95 -4.61 11.95 24.52
CA GLU A 95 -4.00 11.03 25.47
C GLU A 95 -2.51 11.32 25.71
N SER A 96 -1.91 12.26 24.97
CA SER A 96 -0.51 12.66 25.11
C SER A 96 -0.25 13.27 26.49
N GLY A 97 0.83 12.81 27.16
CA GLY A 97 1.24 13.30 28.51
C GLY A 97 0.98 12.32 29.66
N ALA A 98 0.55 11.08 29.38
CA ALA A 98 0.50 10.04 30.40
C ALA A 98 1.92 9.56 30.77
N GLU A 99 2.14 9.14 32.05
CA GLU A 99 3.44 8.59 32.52
C GLU A 99 3.91 7.38 31.69
N GLU A 100 3.03 6.71 30.97
CA GLU A 100 3.30 5.53 30.16
C GLU A 100 2.80 5.75 28.72
N LEU A 101 3.67 5.48 27.76
CA LEU A 101 3.36 5.66 26.33
C LEU A 101 2.11 4.85 25.94
N ARG A 102 1.12 5.54 25.40
CA ARG A 102 -0.14 4.97 24.90
C ARG A 102 -0.44 5.52 23.51
N GLY A 103 -1.26 4.82 22.78
CA GLY A 103 -1.76 5.30 21.50
C GLY A 103 -2.00 4.18 20.51
N HIS A 104 -2.38 4.57 19.29
CA HIS A 104 -2.65 3.65 18.21
C HIS A 104 -1.85 4.04 16.96
N ILE A 105 -1.15 3.06 16.38
CA ILE A 105 -0.35 3.23 15.17
C ILE A 105 -1.03 2.50 14.02
N THR A 106 -1.33 3.20 12.95
CA THR A 106 -1.94 2.64 11.74
C THR A 106 -0.90 2.50 10.63
N ILE A 107 -0.64 1.30 10.18
CA ILE A 107 0.34 1.00 9.14
C ILE A 107 -0.39 0.51 7.89
N ALA A 108 -0.08 1.10 6.74
CA ALA A 108 -0.46 0.57 5.44
C ALA A 108 0.75 -0.11 4.80
N THR A 109 0.61 -1.35 4.35
CA THR A 109 1.73 -2.12 3.83
C THR A 109 1.35 -2.88 2.56
N THR A 110 2.34 -3.22 1.74
CA THR A 110 2.14 -4.19 0.65
C THR A 110 2.38 -5.62 1.13
N SER A 111 1.87 -6.60 0.40
CA SER A 111 2.07 -8.02 0.72
C SER A 111 3.51 -8.52 0.53
N HIS A 112 4.40 -7.69 -0.02
CA HIS A 112 5.81 -7.99 -0.25
C HIS A 112 6.70 -7.69 0.97
N VAL A 113 6.18 -7.00 1.98
CA VAL A 113 6.99 -6.60 3.15
C VAL A 113 7.20 -7.81 4.05
N ILE A 114 8.37 -8.44 3.89
CA ILE A 114 8.85 -9.56 4.69
C ILE A 114 10.27 -9.19 5.12
N SER A 115 10.53 -9.04 6.43
CA SER A 115 11.82 -8.55 6.91
C SER A 115 12.02 -8.88 8.38
N ASP A 116 12.98 -9.72 8.70
CA ASP A 116 13.34 -10.06 10.08
C ASP A 116 13.67 -8.80 10.89
N HIS A 117 14.39 -7.84 10.31
CA HIS A 117 14.73 -6.57 10.97
C HIS A 117 13.49 -5.74 11.33
N TYR A 118 12.45 -5.78 10.48
CA TYR A 118 11.19 -5.08 10.77
C TYR A 118 10.36 -5.84 11.80
N ASP A 119 10.38 -7.15 11.77
CA ASP A 119 9.69 -8.01 12.74
C ASP A 119 10.32 -7.87 14.13
N ASP A 120 11.67 -7.84 14.22
CA ASP A 120 12.40 -7.55 15.45
C ASP A 120 12.06 -6.15 16.00
N LEU A 121 12.05 -5.13 15.13
CA LEU A 121 11.65 -3.77 15.52
C LEU A 121 10.23 -3.74 16.11
N LEU A 122 9.27 -4.43 15.48
CA LEU A 122 7.90 -4.52 15.98
C LEU A 122 7.85 -5.22 17.34
N HIS A 123 8.60 -6.31 17.50
CA HIS A 123 8.68 -7.07 18.74
C HIS A 123 9.23 -6.20 19.88
N ASP A 124 10.38 -5.58 19.65
CA ASP A 124 11.07 -4.76 20.66
C ASP A 124 10.22 -3.56 21.07
N PHE A 125 9.61 -2.88 20.09
CA PHE A 125 8.74 -1.75 20.36
C PHE A 125 7.48 -2.15 21.13
N ALA A 126 6.81 -3.22 20.74
CA ALA A 126 5.62 -3.71 21.43
C ALA A 126 5.92 -4.18 22.86
N SER A 127 7.09 -4.79 23.07
CA SER A 127 7.58 -5.23 24.40
C SER A 127 7.89 -4.04 25.30
N ALA A 128 8.51 -2.97 24.77
CA ALA A 128 8.83 -1.75 25.50
C ALA A 128 7.59 -0.88 25.78
N HIS A 129 6.56 -0.97 24.94
CA HIS A 129 5.38 -0.09 25.00
C HIS A 129 4.07 -0.91 24.94
N PRO A 130 3.73 -1.70 25.98
CA PRO A 130 2.61 -2.66 25.94
C PRO A 130 1.23 -2.03 25.83
N LYS A 131 1.11 -0.71 26.03
CA LYS A 131 -0.15 0.04 25.87
C LYS A 131 -0.30 0.72 24.50
N VAL A 132 0.69 0.57 23.63
CA VAL A 132 0.56 0.98 22.23
C VAL A 132 -0.06 -0.16 21.43
N THR A 133 -1.04 0.19 20.60
CA THR A 133 -1.73 -0.78 19.74
C THR A 133 -1.43 -0.51 18.27
N PHE A 134 -1.52 -1.54 17.43
CA PHE A 134 -1.27 -1.45 16.00
C PHE A 134 -2.49 -1.90 15.20
N SER A 135 -2.71 -1.27 14.06
CA SER A 135 -3.55 -1.82 12.98
C SER A 135 -2.76 -1.79 11.67
N THR A 136 -2.79 -2.90 10.95
CA THR A 136 -2.12 -3.02 9.67
C THR A 136 -3.14 -3.31 8.57
N THR A 137 -3.04 -2.54 7.47
CA THR A 137 -3.84 -2.78 6.26
C THR A 137 -2.91 -3.17 5.13
N VAL A 138 -3.12 -4.35 4.55
CA VAL A 138 -2.40 -4.79 3.35
C VAL A 138 -3.12 -4.28 2.11
N ALA A 139 -2.39 -3.60 1.22
CA ALA A 139 -2.92 -2.98 0.01
C ALA A 139 -1.84 -2.85 -1.07
N GLU A 140 -2.21 -2.43 -2.27
CA GLU A 140 -1.26 -2.10 -3.34
C GLU A 140 -0.48 -0.82 -3.04
N SER A 141 0.73 -0.68 -3.58
CA SER A 141 1.63 0.46 -3.32
C SER A 141 0.97 1.82 -3.53
N GLU A 142 0.18 2.01 -4.58
CA GLU A 142 -0.56 3.25 -4.83
C GLU A 142 -1.58 3.57 -3.73
N SER A 143 -2.28 2.54 -3.25
CA SER A 143 -3.22 2.68 -2.14
C SER A 143 -2.49 2.99 -0.83
N VAL A 144 -1.32 2.38 -0.58
CA VAL A 144 -0.47 2.69 0.57
C VAL A 144 -0.04 4.16 0.53
N VAL A 145 0.48 4.64 -0.60
CA VAL A 145 0.84 6.05 -0.83
C VAL A 145 -0.34 6.97 -0.55
N SER A 146 -1.50 6.68 -1.14
CA SER A 146 -2.72 7.48 -0.95
C SER A 146 -3.15 7.54 0.51
N ARG A 147 -3.11 6.43 1.24
CA ARG A 147 -3.47 6.38 2.67
C ARG A 147 -2.55 7.24 3.54
N VAL A 148 -1.25 7.23 3.26
CA VAL A 148 -0.28 8.08 3.97
C VAL A 148 -0.49 9.55 3.63
N GLN A 149 -0.70 9.90 2.36
CA GLN A 149 -0.99 11.27 1.92
C GLN A 149 -2.25 11.84 2.57
N GLN A 150 -3.28 11.01 2.72
CA GLN A 150 -4.58 11.37 3.31
C GLN A 150 -4.61 11.25 4.84
N ASN A 151 -3.48 11.03 5.51
CA ASN A 151 -3.39 10.81 6.96
C ASN A 151 -4.25 9.64 7.50
N ARG A 152 -4.64 8.70 6.62
CA ARG A 152 -5.41 7.48 6.96
C ARG A 152 -4.50 6.32 7.40
N ALA A 153 -3.21 6.49 7.27
CA ALA A 153 -2.17 5.65 7.85
C ALA A 153 -1.10 6.55 8.47
N SER A 154 -0.55 6.13 9.60
CA SER A 154 0.58 6.79 10.26
C SER A 154 1.83 6.65 9.40
N PHE A 155 2.03 5.44 8.88
CA PHE A 155 3.19 5.04 8.10
C PHE A 155 2.76 4.14 6.94
N GLY A 156 3.58 4.18 5.87
CA GLY A 156 3.43 3.28 4.73
C GLY A 156 4.68 2.43 4.54
N LEU A 157 4.50 1.15 4.22
CA LEU A 157 5.59 0.24 3.83
C LEU A 157 5.28 -0.29 2.43
N CYS A 158 6.03 0.13 1.42
CA CYS A 158 5.73 -0.23 0.05
C CYS A 158 6.90 -0.06 -0.91
N LEU A 159 6.70 -0.56 -2.10
CA LEU A 159 7.59 -0.33 -3.24
C LEU A 159 7.20 0.97 -3.94
N LEU A 160 8.18 1.67 -4.50
CA LEU A 160 7.96 2.90 -5.24
C LEU A 160 8.78 2.90 -6.53
N HIS A 161 8.15 3.28 -7.63
CA HIS A 161 8.87 3.66 -8.85
C HIS A 161 9.46 5.06 -8.70
N LYS A 162 8.69 5.99 -8.14
CA LYS A 162 9.08 7.37 -7.87
C LYS A 162 8.54 7.82 -6.53
N ILE A 163 9.37 8.49 -5.74
CA ILE A 163 8.96 9.05 -4.45
C ILE A 163 8.04 10.26 -4.70
N PRO A 164 6.80 10.26 -4.15
CA PRO A 164 5.91 11.42 -4.26
C PRO A 164 6.50 12.65 -3.57
N ALA A 165 6.43 13.82 -4.23
CA ALA A 165 7.07 15.05 -3.76
C ALA A 165 6.57 15.54 -2.39
N ASN A 166 5.36 15.17 -2.00
CA ASN A 166 4.72 15.54 -0.73
C ASN A 166 4.92 14.53 0.40
N LEU A 167 5.66 13.45 0.16
CA LEU A 167 5.99 12.44 1.17
C LEU A 167 7.50 12.37 1.40
N LYS A 168 7.89 11.90 2.58
CA LYS A 168 9.25 11.46 2.86
C LYS A 168 9.32 9.95 2.78
N ALA A 169 10.41 9.45 2.19
CA ALA A 169 10.67 8.03 2.04
C ALA A 169 12.09 7.71 2.54
N ALA A 170 12.22 6.67 3.34
CA ALA A 170 13.50 6.09 3.73
C ALA A 170 13.53 4.63 3.26
N ILE A 171 14.67 4.16 2.75
CA ILE A 171 14.81 2.74 2.40
C ILE A 171 14.83 1.92 3.69
N LEU A 172 13.78 1.12 3.90
CA LEU A 172 13.71 0.23 5.05
C LEU A 172 14.63 -0.97 4.86
N TYR A 173 14.54 -1.64 3.72
CA TYR A 173 15.45 -2.71 3.30
C TYR A 173 15.43 -2.86 1.77
N ARG A 174 16.29 -3.76 1.25
CA ARG A 174 16.32 -4.16 -0.15
C ARG A 174 16.19 -5.66 -0.28
N GLU A 175 15.68 -6.09 -1.43
CA GLU A 175 15.51 -7.51 -1.74
C GLU A 175 15.85 -7.81 -3.18
N TYR A 176 16.48 -8.96 -3.41
CA TYR A 176 16.71 -9.49 -4.74
C TYR A 176 15.55 -10.37 -5.18
N PHE A 177 15.18 -10.27 -6.45
CA PHE A 177 14.18 -11.13 -7.07
C PHE A 177 14.83 -12.18 -7.96
N GLY A 178 14.30 -13.40 -7.94
CA GLY A 178 14.62 -14.49 -8.86
C GLY A 178 13.37 -15.04 -9.55
N LEU A 179 13.56 -15.81 -10.61
CA LEU A 179 12.48 -16.56 -11.26
C LEU A 179 12.32 -17.93 -10.60
N PHE A 180 11.09 -18.40 -10.51
CA PHE A 180 10.76 -19.66 -9.85
C PHE A 180 9.71 -20.46 -10.64
N CYS A 181 9.79 -21.78 -10.55
CA CYS A 181 8.72 -22.71 -10.91
C CYS A 181 8.35 -23.61 -9.75
N GLY A 182 7.15 -24.17 -9.80
CA GLY A 182 6.64 -25.12 -8.81
C GLY A 182 6.77 -26.58 -9.27
N PRO A 183 6.44 -27.55 -8.38
CA PRO A 183 6.66 -29.00 -8.61
C PRO A 183 5.88 -29.57 -9.80
N ARG A 184 4.83 -28.89 -10.26
CA ARG A 184 4.03 -29.28 -11.42
C ARG A 184 4.54 -28.75 -12.75
N HIS A 185 5.62 -27.97 -12.73
CA HIS A 185 6.23 -27.42 -13.94
C HIS A 185 7.24 -28.42 -14.52
N PRO A 186 7.32 -28.64 -15.86
CA PRO A 186 8.26 -29.58 -16.47
C PRO A 186 9.73 -29.33 -16.11
N LEU A 187 10.12 -28.09 -15.92
CA LEU A 187 11.47 -27.70 -15.55
C LEU A 187 11.84 -28.04 -14.10
N PHE A 188 10.87 -28.38 -13.24
CA PHE A 188 11.14 -28.55 -11.81
C PHE A 188 12.11 -29.71 -11.50
N THR A 189 12.05 -30.79 -12.27
CA THR A 189 12.86 -32.01 -12.04
C THR A 189 14.14 -32.07 -12.88
N GLN A 190 14.38 -31.10 -13.77
CA GLN A 190 15.57 -31.10 -14.63
C GLN A 190 16.83 -30.81 -13.80
N GLU A 191 17.93 -31.55 -14.02
CA GLU A 191 19.16 -31.36 -13.22
C GLU A 191 19.82 -30.01 -13.48
N ARG A 192 19.88 -29.58 -14.73
CA ARG A 192 20.45 -28.28 -15.15
C ARG A 192 19.47 -27.56 -16.02
N ILE A 193 19.26 -26.29 -15.76
CA ILE A 193 18.37 -25.42 -16.52
C ILE A 193 19.18 -24.24 -17.03
N THR A 194 19.15 -24.03 -18.32
CA THR A 194 19.77 -22.89 -18.99
C THR A 194 18.73 -21.81 -19.29
N LEU A 195 19.19 -20.60 -19.59
CA LEU A 195 18.30 -19.50 -19.94
C LEU A 195 17.49 -19.80 -21.23
N ALA A 196 18.07 -20.58 -22.16
CA ALA A 196 17.38 -20.98 -23.40
C ALA A 196 16.19 -21.92 -23.15
N GLU A 197 16.25 -22.73 -22.09
CA GLU A 197 15.17 -23.70 -21.78
C GLU A 197 13.95 -23.05 -21.14
N ILE A 198 14.07 -21.83 -20.63
CA ILE A 198 12.93 -21.08 -20.10
C ILE A 198 12.34 -20.08 -21.12
N GLU A 199 13.00 -19.92 -22.29
CA GLU A 199 12.51 -19.03 -23.35
C GLU A 199 11.15 -19.53 -23.87
N GLY A 200 10.19 -18.62 -23.95
CA GLY A 200 8.83 -18.92 -24.40
C GLY A 200 7.92 -19.57 -23.36
N GLU A 201 8.42 -19.87 -22.16
CA GLU A 201 7.59 -20.43 -21.09
C GLU A 201 6.53 -19.43 -20.61
N THR A 202 5.37 -19.94 -20.24
CA THR A 202 4.28 -19.12 -19.70
C THR A 202 4.60 -18.59 -18.31
N SER A 203 4.11 -17.40 -17.99
CA SER A 203 4.45 -16.75 -16.74
C SER A 203 3.24 -16.22 -15.98
N VAL A 204 3.44 -16.02 -14.68
CA VAL A 204 2.57 -15.29 -13.77
C VAL A 204 3.31 -14.06 -13.25
N SER A 205 2.60 -12.99 -12.91
CA SER A 205 3.20 -11.69 -12.63
C SER A 205 2.51 -10.94 -11.50
N PHE A 206 3.25 -10.05 -10.85
CA PHE A 206 2.62 -9.01 -10.06
C PHE A 206 1.97 -7.95 -10.96
N GLN A 207 0.88 -7.34 -10.52
CA GLN A 207 0.23 -6.22 -11.23
C GLN A 207 1.18 -5.03 -11.43
N THR A 208 2.17 -4.88 -10.57
CA THR A 208 3.15 -3.80 -10.55
C THR A 208 4.41 -4.07 -11.37
N GLU A 209 4.52 -5.23 -12.03
CA GLU A 209 5.58 -5.58 -12.98
C GLU A 209 5.33 -4.96 -14.36
N THR A 210 5.31 -3.63 -14.43
CA THR A 210 5.09 -2.86 -15.64
C THR A 210 6.22 -1.84 -15.84
N GLU A 211 6.32 -1.23 -17.01
CA GLU A 211 7.35 -0.22 -17.32
C GLU A 211 7.29 0.99 -16.37
N GLU A 212 6.10 1.38 -15.94
CA GLU A 212 5.88 2.49 -15.01
C GLU A 212 5.70 2.02 -13.56
N GLY A 213 5.73 0.72 -13.33
CA GLY A 213 5.49 0.12 -12.03
C GLY A 213 6.75 0.04 -11.14
N PRO A 214 6.56 -0.08 -9.82
CA PRO A 214 7.68 -0.21 -8.89
C PRO A 214 8.50 -1.51 -9.06
N LEU A 215 7.95 -2.54 -9.70
CA LEU A 215 8.65 -3.77 -10.06
C LEU A 215 9.16 -3.77 -11.52
N TYR A 216 9.41 -2.61 -12.10
CA TYR A 216 10.05 -2.51 -13.42
C TYR A 216 11.36 -3.31 -13.55
N PRO A 217 12.29 -3.34 -12.54
CA PRO A 217 13.48 -4.19 -12.63
C PRO A 217 13.15 -5.69 -12.77
N VAL A 218 12.03 -6.15 -12.21
CA VAL A 218 11.54 -7.52 -12.33
C VAL A 218 10.94 -7.76 -13.73
N ALA A 219 10.23 -6.77 -14.28
CA ALA A 219 9.77 -6.83 -15.67
C ALA A 219 10.95 -6.98 -16.65
N GLN A 220 12.05 -6.27 -16.39
CA GLN A 220 13.30 -6.42 -17.17
C GLN A 220 13.93 -7.82 -17.02
N LEU A 221 13.87 -8.43 -15.83
CA LEU A 221 14.33 -9.80 -15.61
C LEU A 221 13.54 -10.78 -16.50
N ARG A 222 12.20 -10.65 -16.55
CA ARG A 222 11.35 -11.47 -17.41
C ARG A 222 11.65 -11.27 -18.89
N ALA A 223 11.84 -10.03 -19.32
CA ALA A 223 12.21 -9.71 -20.70
C ALA A 223 13.58 -10.32 -21.08
N ARG A 224 14.57 -10.26 -20.16
CA ARG A 224 15.88 -10.90 -20.34
C ARG A 224 15.78 -12.43 -20.47
N ALA A 225 14.86 -13.02 -19.71
CA ALA A 225 14.56 -14.44 -19.75
C ALA A 225 13.72 -14.85 -20.97
N LYS A 226 13.26 -13.88 -21.78
CA LYS A 226 12.42 -14.06 -22.95
C LYS A 226 11.20 -14.96 -22.70
N LEU A 227 10.57 -14.81 -21.53
CA LEU A 227 9.32 -15.51 -21.24
C LEU A 227 8.24 -15.10 -22.25
N ALA A 228 7.24 -15.98 -22.45
CA ALA A 228 6.14 -15.73 -23.38
C ALA A 228 5.50 -14.35 -23.13
N PRO A 229 5.13 -13.62 -24.18
CA PRO A 229 4.43 -12.35 -24.03
C PRO A 229 3.07 -12.55 -23.36
N GLY A 230 2.74 -11.65 -22.44
CA GLY A 230 1.52 -11.73 -21.62
C GLY A 230 1.69 -12.60 -20.36
N TRP A 231 0.60 -12.68 -19.62
CA TRP A 231 0.57 -13.41 -18.35
C TRP A 231 -0.57 -14.42 -18.33
N ARG A 232 -0.32 -15.59 -17.79
CA ARG A 232 -1.37 -16.58 -17.53
C ARG A 232 -2.11 -16.32 -16.21
N GLY A 233 -1.50 -15.53 -15.33
CA GLY A 233 -2.09 -15.09 -14.07
C GLY A 233 -1.40 -13.83 -13.54
N VAL A 234 -2.16 -12.97 -12.90
CA VAL A 234 -1.69 -11.72 -12.32
C VAL A 234 -2.28 -11.56 -10.93
N SER A 235 -1.48 -11.09 -9.97
CA SER A 235 -1.95 -10.80 -8.61
C SER A 235 -1.21 -9.60 -8.00
N SER A 236 -1.87 -8.87 -7.11
CA SER A 236 -1.22 -7.89 -6.21
C SER A 236 -0.69 -8.52 -4.92
N SER A 237 -1.00 -9.80 -4.68
CA SER A 237 -0.60 -10.53 -3.48
C SER A 237 0.57 -11.46 -3.75
N LEU A 238 1.65 -11.33 -2.96
CA LEU A 238 2.78 -12.25 -2.96
C LEU A 238 2.32 -13.71 -2.73
N HIS A 239 1.41 -13.89 -1.78
CA HIS A 239 0.91 -15.22 -1.43
C HIS A 239 0.15 -15.88 -2.58
N GLU A 240 -0.68 -15.14 -3.30
CA GLU A 240 -1.43 -15.65 -4.45
C GLU A 240 -0.51 -15.90 -5.65
N LEU A 241 0.49 -15.04 -5.89
CA LEU A 241 1.48 -15.27 -6.92
C LEU A 241 2.27 -16.55 -6.66
N ARG A 242 2.77 -16.70 -5.43
CA ARG A 242 3.42 -17.94 -4.97
C ARG A 242 2.53 -19.16 -5.19
N ARG A 243 1.24 -19.08 -4.83
CA ARG A 243 0.26 -20.17 -5.04
C ARG A 243 0.16 -20.56 -6.52
N MET A 244 0.08 -19.59 -7.43
CA MET A 244 0.03 -19.84 -8.86
C MET A 244 1.30 -20.51 -9.37
N ILE A 245 2.49 -20.11 -8.89
CA ILE A 245 3.76 -20.75 -9.24
C ILE A 245 3.79 -22.21 -8.77
N VAL A 246 3.48 -22.47 -7.51
CA VAL A 246 3.44 -23.82 -6.92
C VAL A 246 2.42 -24.71 -7.63
N ALA A 247 1.28 -24.16 -8.03
CA ALA A 247 0.25 -24.87 -8.79
C ALA A 247 0.63 -25.17 -10.24
N GLY A 248 1.75 -24.63 -10.75
CA GLY A 248 2.22 -24.83 -12.11
C GLY A 248 1.46 -24.02 -13.16
N VAL A 249 0.87 -22.89 -12.77
CA VAL A 249 0.20 -21.97 -13.71
C VAL A 249 1.22 -21.33 -14.64
N GLY A 250 2.43 -21.03 -14.14
CA GLY A 250 3.52 -20.48 -14.92
C GLY A 250 4.74 -20.16 -14.05
N ILE A 251 5.81 -19.73 -14.70
CA ILE A 251 7.01 -19.19 -14.04
C ILE A 251 6.69 -17.81 -13.48
N GLY A 252 7.14 -17.51 -12.26
CA GLY A 252 6.95 -16.19 -11.64
C GLY A 252 8.18 -15.71 -10.90
N ALA A 253 8.25 -14.40 -10.67
CA ALA A 253 9.31 -13.78 -9.90
C ALA A 253 8.90 -13.62 -8.44
N LEU A 254 9.79 -13.98 -7.51
CA LEU A 254 9.59 -13.80 -6.07
C LEU A 254 10.89 -13.23 -5.44
N PRO A 255 10.79 -12.51 -4.30
CA PRO A 255 11.95 -12.20 -3.50
C PRO A 255 12.67 -13.48 -3.07
N LEU A 256 14.00 -13.52 -3.20
CA LEU A 256 14.79 -14.73 -2.91
C LEU A 256 14.62 -15.20 -1.48
N HIS A 257 14.74 -14.29 -0.52
CA HIS A 257 14.60 -14.61 0.90
C HIS A 257 13.19 -15.12 1.27
N ALA A 258 12.13 -14.56 0.63
CA ALA A 258 10.77 -15.02 0.81
C ALA A 258 10.53 -16.43 0.25
N ALA A 259 11.25 -16.80 -0.82
CA ALA A 259 11.16 -18.10 -1.47
C ALA A 259 12.03 -19.18 -0.77
N LYS A 260 12.97 -18.80 0.08
CA LYS A 260 13.98 -19.70 0.69
C LYS A 260 13.35 -20.92 1.36
N ARG A 261 12.36 -20.70 2.21
CA ARG A 261 11.66 -21.79 2.92
C ARG A 261 10.97 -22.78 1.97
N ASP A 262 10.41 -22.25 0.88
CA ASP A 262 9.76 -23.08 -0.13
C ASP A 262 10.74 -23.85 -0.99
N ILE A 263 11.93 -23.30 -1.25
CA ILE A 263 13.03 -24.00 -1.91
C ILE A 263 13.48 -25.19 -1.04
N GLU A 264 13.73 -24.92 0.25
CA GLU A 264 14.17 -25.93 1.22
C GLU A 264 13.12 -27.06 1.40
N SER A 265 11.84 -26.73 1.31
CA SER A 265 10.74 -27.70 1.38
C SER A 265 10.35 -28.37 0.06
N GLY A 266 11.05 -28.05 -1.04
CA GLY A 266 10.79 -28.63 -2.37
C GLY A 266 9.49 -28.15 -3.01
N LEU A 267 8.98 -27.00 -2.63
CA LEU A 267 7.78 -26.39 -3.24
C LEU A 267 8.12 -25.37 -4.34
N LEU A 268 9.32 -24.83 -4.33
CA LEU A 268 9.81 -23.93 -5.36
C LEU A 268 11.20 -24.34 -5.82
N ARG A 269 11.48 -24.09 -7.08
CA ARG A 269 12.80 -24.18 -7.67
C ARG A 269 13.16 -22.89 -8.34
N GLN A 270 14.32 -22.32 -7.99
CA GLN A 270 14.86 -21.16 -8.69
C GLN A 270 15.28 -21.53 -10.11
N LEU A 271 14.98 -20.64 -11.04
CA LEU A 271 15.31 -20.71 -12.44
C LEU A 271 16.34 -19.66 -12.84
N PRO A 272 17.09 -19.87 -13.94
CA PRO A 272 18.00 -18.84 -14.44
C PRO A 272 17.23 -17.57 -14.87
N PRO A 273 17.92 -16.39 -14.90
CA PRO A 273 19.34 -16.21 -14.57
C PRO A 273 19.57 -16.21 -13.06
N TYR A 274 20.72 -16.70 -12.64
CA TYR A 274 21.11 -16.74 -11.22
C TYR A 274 22.00 -15.57 -10.82
N ASP A 275 22.45 -14.78 -11.79
CA ASP A 275 23.33 -13.62 -11.65
C ASP A 275 22.64 -12.33 -12.13
N ALA A 276 23.19 -11.18 -11.75
CA ALA A 276 22.67 -9.86 -12.08
C ALA A 276 21.14 -9.76 -11.83
N LEU A 277 20.72 -10.27 -10.70
CA LEU A 277 19.32 -10.27 -10.30
C LEU A 277 18.85 -8.85 -9.95
N PRO A 278 17.60 -8.51 -10.23
CA PRO A 278 17.06 -7.20 -9.92
C PRO A 278 16.98 -6.98 -8.41
N LEU A 279 17.42 -5.80 -8.00
CA LEU A 279 17.36 -5.32 -6.63
C LEU A 279 16.25 -4.30 -6.51
N VAL A 280 15.37 -4.50 -5.54
CA VAL A 280 14.19 -3.67 -5.30
C VAL A 280 14.24 -3.08 -3.89
N ASN A 281 13.84 -1.81 -3.75
CA ASN A 281 13.79 -1.13 -2.48
C ASN A 281 12.40 -1.19 -1.88
N ILE A 282 12.32 -1.51 -0.59
CA ILE A 282 11.13 -1.33 0.24
C ILE A 282 11.31 -0.05 1.05
N TYR A 283 10.32 0.81 1.00
CA TYR A 283 10.37 2.13 1.62
C TYR A 283 9.45 2.24 2.84
N LEU A 284 9.94 2.91 3.87
CA LEU A 284 9.13 3.51 4.93
C LEU A 284 8.69 4.90 4.46
N LEU A 285 7.37 5.11 4.34
CA LEU A 285 6.75 6.36 3.94
C LEU A 285 6.16 7.11 5.12
N THR A 286 6.35 8.43 5.13
CA THR A 286 5.75 9.35 6.10
C THR A 286 5.23 10.60 5.43
N ASN A 287 4.14 11.16 5.98
CA ASN A 287 3.65 12.48 5.57
C ASN A 287 4.26 13.56 6.48
N PRO A 288 5.16 14.42 5.97
CA PRO A 288 5.82 15.45 6.77
C PRO A 288 4.87 16.53 7.30
N LEU A 289 3.67 16.66 6.71
CA LEU A 289 2.66 17.63 7.14
C LEU A 289 1.73 17.05 8.23
N ARG A 290 1.80 15.74 8.48
CA ARG A 290 1.02 15.10 9.53
C ARG A 290 1.62 15.41 10.91
N LYS A 291 0.79 15.86 11.84
CA LYS A 291 1.16 15.92 13.25
C LYS A 291 1.06 14.51 13.83
N LEU A 292 2.19 13.96 14.23
CA LEU A 292 2.26 12.64 14.85
C LEU A 292 1.87 12.71 16.34
N SER A 293 1.23 11.66 16.86
CA SER A 293 1.08 11.44 18.30
C SER A 293 2.42 11.01 18.92
N ASP A 294 2.49 10.96 20.26
CA ASP A 294 3.70 10.56 20.97
C ASP A 294 4.10 9.13 20.59
N ALA A 295 3.13 8.19 20.55
CA ALA A 295 3.38 6.81 20.14
C ALA A 295 3.92 6.71 18.69
N GLU A 296 3.33 7.46 17.76
CA GLU A 296 3.80 7.51 16.37
C GLU A 296 5.19 8.14 16.27
N THR A 297 5.49 9.16 17.05
CA THR A 297 6.80 9.83 17.07
C THR A 297 7.88 8.91 17.59
N VAL A 298 7.62 8.20 18.70
CA VAL A 298 8.57 7.24 19.28
C VAL A 298 8.78 6.05 18.33
N PHE A 299 7.73 5.53 17.72
CA PHE A 299 7.85 4.44 16.73
C PHE A 299 8.65 4.86 15.49
N LEU A 300 8.39 6.06 14.96
CA LEU A 300 9.17 6.57 13.82
C LEU A 300 10.64 6.75 14.15
N SER A 301 10.91 7.21 15.39
CA SER A 301 12.29 7.34 15.87
C SER A 301 12.98 5.99 15.98
N ALA A 302 12.27 4.96 16.46
CA ALA A 302 12.77 3.58 16.50
C ALA A 302 13.04 3.02 15.08
N CYS A 303 12.15 3.28 14.12
CA CYS A 303 12.38 2.92 12.72
C CYS A 303 13.64 3.60 12.16
N HIS A 304 13.81 4.89 12.40
CA HIS A 304 14.99 5.62 11.92
C HIS A 304 16.28 5.16 12.60
N ALA A 305 16.24 4.80 13.90
CA ALA A 305 17.38 4.22 14.62
C ALA A 305 17.75 2.87 13.99
N ALA A 306 16.79 1.97 13.79
CA ALA A 306 17.03 0.67 13.15
C ALA A 306 17.61 0.81 11.72
N ILE A 307 17.16 1.81 10.97
CA ILE A 307 17.70 2.13 9.63
C ILE A 307 19.14 2.65 9.72
N LYS A 308 19.47 3.46 10.72
CA LYS A 308 20.79 4.08 10.90
C LYS A 308 21.82 3.10 11.46
N ASP A 309 21.39 2.27 12.41
CA ASP A 309 22.29 1.35 13.13
C ASP A 309 22.68 0.12 12.30
N ASN A 310 21.89 -0.19 11.25
CA ASN A 310 22.16 -1.26 10.33
C ASN A 310 22.55 -0.70 8.95
N THR A 311 23.69 -1.14 8.41
CA THR A 311 24.10 -0.73 7.05
C THR A 311 23.05 -1.20 6.02
N LEU A 312 23.03 -0.55 4.86
CA LEU A 312 22.07 -0.94 3.81
C LEU A 312 22.38 -2.36 3.28
N GLU A 313 23.66 -2.78 3.29
CA GLU A 313 24.07 -4.14 2.96
C GLU A 313 23.49 -5.15 3.94
N ALA A 314 23.54 -4.90 5.25
CA ALA A 314 22.95 -5.76 6.28
C ALA A 314 21.41 -5.87 6.13
N ARG A 315 20.77 -4.83 5.61
CA ARG A 315 19.34 -4.79 5.30
C ARG A 315 19.04 -5.12 3.83
N THR A 316 19.90 -5.91 3.17
CA THR A 316 19.70 -6.38 1.79
C THR A 316 19.55 -7.90 1.80
N TYR A 317 18.38 -8.38 1.49
CA TYR A 317 18.02 -9.80 1.51
C TYR A 317 18.34 -10.49 0.17
N GLN A 318 19.01 -11.64 0.26
CA GLN A 318 19.38 -12.50 -0.86
C GLN A 318 18.72 -13.86 -0.74
#